data_bf1193d190c0a0e39bae7024e3bf5b15
#
_entry.id   bf1193d190c0a0e39bae7024e3bf5b15
#
_cell.length_a   1.000
_cell.length_b   1.000
_cell.length_c   1.000
_cell.angle_alpha   90.00
_cell.angle_beta   90.00
_cell.angle_gamma   90.00
#
_symmetry.space_group_name_H-M   'P 1'
#
loop_
_entity.id
_entity.type
_entity.pdbx_description
1 polymer ?
#
loop_
_entity_poly.entity_id
_entity_poly.type
_entity_poly.pdbx_seq_one_letter_code
_entity_poly.pdbx_strand_id
1 'polypeptide(L)'
;MAKNTSFIRWAGGKAWFVPAVQDMIQNLQFNNYIEPFMGGASIFFSLDLPNRAYLSDINGELANTFIQIRDNLDLVTEKLKEYKTDKESYYEIRKQEPVNLIEQAARFLYLNFYSFNGIYRVNSKGKFNVPYGCRSGEFNYDRLEGIRGKLQIAEIAERDFGACREYIHEGDLVFLDPPYAVSSKSSDNNIFIAYNPTLFSLDDQQR
;
A
#
# COMPACT_ATOMS: atom_id res chain seq x y z
N MET A 1 -23.61 -1.75 -2.92
CA MET A 1 -22.54 -0.79 -2.61
C MET A 1 -21.23 -1.41 -3.06
N ALA A 2 -20.41 -0.73 -3.86
CA ALA A 2 -19.10 -1.24 -4.26
C ALA A 2 -18.26 -1.37 -2.98
N LYS A 3 -17.80 -2.60 -2.69
CA LYS A 3 -16.89 -2.85 -1.55
C LYS A 3 -15.66 -1.98 -1.74
N ASN A 4 -15.40 -1.06 -0.81
CA ASN A 4 -14.17 -0.26 -0.77
C ASN A 4 -13.00 -1.21 -0.52
N THR A 5 -12.45 -1.73 -1.59
CA THR A 5 -11.21 -2.52 -1.59
C THR A 5 -10.02 -1.59 -1.84
N SER A 6 -8.80 -2.02 -1.60
CA SER A 6 -7.58 -1.27 -1.90
C SER A 6 -7.64 -0.59 -3.28
N PHE A 7 -7.14 0.63 -3.38
CA PHE A 7 -7.07 1.41 -4.63
C PHE A 7 -5.82 1.12 -5.45
N ILE A 8 -4.86 0.42 -4.86
CA ILE A 8 -3.65 -0.06 -5.50
C ILE A 8 -3.63 -1.59 -5.58
N ARG A 9 -2.85 -2.10 -6.51
CA ARG A 9 -2.49 -3.52 -6.53
C ARG A 9 -1.23 -3.70 -5.70
N TRP A 10 -1.35 -4.56 -4.69
CA TRP A 10 -0.24 -4.88 -3.82
C TRP A 10 -0.13 -6.39 -3.67
N ALA A 11 1.08 -6.93 -3.83
CA ALA A 11 1.25 -8.36 -3.70
C ALA A 11 1.05 -8.78 -2.24
N GLY A 12 0.50 -9.95 -2.03
CA GLY A 12 0.10 -10.40 -0.70
C GLY A 12 -1.22 -9.78 -0.21
N GLY A 13 -1.88 -8.92 -1.00
CA GLY A 13 -3.13 -8.27 -0.60
C GLY A 13 -4.19 -9.26 -0.11
N LYS A 14 -4.82 -8.96 1.03
CA LYS A 14 -5.73 -9.85 1.76
C LYS A 14 -7.21 -9.62 1.44
N ALA A 15 -7.52 -9.11 0.24
CA ALA A 15 -8.93 -8.89 -0.16
C ALA A 15 -9.79 -10.16 -0.08
N TRP A 16 -9.20 -11.33 -0.33
CA TRP A 16 -9.85 -12.62 -0.20
C TRP A 16 -10.16 -13.01 1.26
N PHE A 17 -9.41 -12.47 2.22
CA PHE A 17 -9.54 -12.76 3.64
C PHE A 17 -10.54 -11.84 4.35
N VAL A 18 -10.95 -10.76 3.70
CA VAL A 18 -11.90 -9.78 4.24
C VAL A 18 -13.16 -10.40 4.85
N PRO A 19 -13.86 -11.35 4.18
CA PRO A 19 -15.07 -11.96 4.78
C PRO A 19 -14.79 -12.65 6.12
N ALA A 20 -13.67 -13.38 6.21
CA ALA A 20 -13.30 -14.07 7.44
C ALA A 20 -12.96 -13.08 8.58
N VAL A 21 -12.25 -11.99 8.27
CA VAL A 21 -11.97 -10.94 9.27
C VAL A 21 -13.27 -10.28 9.75
N GLN A 22 -14.17 -9.94 8.84
CA GLN A 22 -15.47 -9.35 9.20
C GLN A 22 -16.28 -10.27 10.11
N ASP A 23 -16.31 -11.58 9.84
CA ASP A 23 -16.98 -12.57 10.68
C ASP A 23 -16.32 -12.67 12.07
N MET A 24 -14.99 -12.65 12.13
CA MET A 24 -14.25 -12.72 13.40
C MET A 24 -14.51 -11.51 14.31
N ILE A 25 -14.66 -10.33 13.74
CA ILE A 25 -14.77 -9.09 14.53
C ILE A 25 -16.19 -8.56 14.67
N GLN A 26 -17.19 -9.18 14.03
CA GLN A 26 -18.57 -8.67 14.01
C GLN A 26 -19.20 -8.38 15.39
N ASN A 27 -18.74 -9.09 16.42
CA ASN A 27 -19.21 -8.96 17.81
C ASN A 27 -18.13 -8.39 18.74
N LEU A 28 -16.96 -8.00 18.21
CA LEU A 28 -15.89 -7.43 18.99
C LEU A 28 -16.08 -5.92 19.14
N GLN A 29 -15.94 -5.43 20.35
CA GLN A 29 -15.75 -4.02 20.61
C GLN A 29 -14.26 -3.77 20.77
N PHE A 30 -13.73 -2.83 20.02
CA PHE A 30 -12.33 -2.43 20.12
C PHE A 30 -12.20 -0.91 20.05
N ASN A 31 -11.07 -0.40 20.56
CA ASN A 31 -10.82 1.04 20.60
C ASN A 31 -10.31 1.56 19.26
N ASN A 32 -9.07 1.26 18.92
CA ASN A 32 -8.42 1.69 17.69
C ASN A 32 -8.07 0.49 16.82
N TYR A 33 -7.72 0.77 15.57
CA TYR A 33 -7.24 -0.23 14.62
C TYR A 33 -5.78 0.02 14.28
N ILE A 34 -4.94 -1.00 14.30
CA ILE A 34 -3.52 -0.91 14.02
C ILE A 34 -3.12 -1.93 12.94
N GLU A 35 -2.49 -1.45 11.86
CA GLU A 35 -2.02 -2.27 10.73
C GLU A 35 -0.58 -1.85 10.34
N PRO A 36 0.45 -2.43 10.97
CA PRO A 36 1.86 -2.04 10.77
C PRO A 36 2.49 -2.64 9.51
N PHE A 37 1.79 -3.48 8.78
CA PHE A 37 2.12 -3.99 7.45
C PHE A 37 0.98 -3.65 6.50
N MET A 38 0.68 -2.34 6.35
CA MET A 38 -0.56 -1.93 5.69
C MET A 38 -0.66 -2.36 4.23
N GLY A 39 0.46 -2.42 3.49
CA GLY A 39 0.45 -2.76 2.08
C GLY A 39 -0.64 -2.03 1.31
N GLY A 40 -1.56 -2.77 0.68
CA GLY A 40 -2.73 -2.19 0.03
C GLY A 40 -3.88 -1.83 0.98
N ALA A 41 -3.74 -2.02 2.29
CA ALA A 41 -4.72 -1.74 3.34
C ALA A 41 -6.13 -2.34 3.07
N SER A 42 -6.17 -3.53 2.49
CA SER A 42 -7.44 -4.17 2.09
C SER A 42 -8.36 -4.43 3.28
N ILE A 43 -7.79 -4.76 4.44
CA ILE A 43 -8.55 -5.01 5.67
C ILE A 43 -9.09 -3.70 6.20
N PHE A 44 -8.24 -2.69 6.40
CA PHE A 44 -8.66 -1.35 6.82
C PHE A 44 -9.85 -0.82 6.00
N PHE A 45 -9.75 -0.86 4.65
CA PHE A 45 -10.81 -0.35 3.78
C PHE A 45 -12.12 -1.15 3.87
N SER A 46 -12.09 -2.37 4.36
CA SER A 46 -13.25 -3.26 4.44
C SER A 46 -14.02 -3.16 5.76
N LEU A 47 -13.42 -2.53 6.77
CA LEU A 47 -13.99 -2.45 8.11
C LEU A 47 -14.71 -1.11 8.35
N ASP A 48 -15.74 -1.16 9.20
CA ASP A 48 -16.34 0.00 9.80
C ASP A 48 -15.67 0.21 11.17
N LEU A 49 -14.77 1.19 11.22
CA LEU A 49 -13.93 1.42 12.40
C LEU A 49 -14.57 2.44 13.34
N PRO A 50 -14.59 2.16 14.66
CA PRO A 50 -15.27 3.03 15.62
C PRO A 50 -14.49 4.33 15.90
N ASN A 51 -13.16 4.29 15.83
CA ASN A 51 -12.28 5.39 16.21
C ASN A 51 -11.14 5.57 15.19
N ARG A 52 -9.91 5.76 15.68
CA ARG A 52 -8.72 5.99 14.87
C ARG A 52 -8.14 4.70 14.31
N ALA A 53 -7.44 4.84 13.20
CA ALA A 53 -6.59 3.81 12.66
C ALA A 53 -5.13 4.28 12.63
N TYR A 54 -4.20 3.37 12.89
CA TYR A 54 -2.75 3.57 12.76
C TYR A 54 -2.24 2.62 11.69
N LEU A 55 -1.91 3.19 10.54
CA LEU A 55 -1.44 2.45 9.37
C LEU A 55 0.04 2.75 9.15
N SER A 56 0.86 1.72 9.02
CA SER A 56 2.25 1.93 8.68
C SER A 56 2.78 0.86 7.73
N ASP A 57 3.83 1.20 7.04
CA ASP A 57 4.60 0.29 6.19
C ASP A 57 6.04 0.79 6.17
N ILE A 58 6.98 -0.10 5.96
CA ILE A 58 8.39 0.25 5.80
C ILE A 58 8.66 0.89 4.42
N ASN A 59 7.73 0.75 3.48
CA ASN A 59 7.83 1.35 2.15
C ASN A 59 7.38 2.81 2.18
N GLY A 60 8.34 3.75 2.16
CA GLY A 60 8.07 5.18 2.22
C GLY A 60 7.29 5.73 1.03
N GLU A 61 7.51 5.22 -0.21
CA GLU A 61 6.72 5.64 -1.37
C GLU A 61 5.24 5.26 -1.21
N LEU A 62 4.98 4.08 -0.64
CA LEU A 62 3.63 3.62 -0.33
C LEU A 62 2.98 4.51 0.73
N ALA A 63 3.64 4.69 1.88
CA ALA A 63 3.14 5.51 2.97
C ALA A 63 2.87 6.95 2.51
N ASN A 64 3.81 7.57 1.79
CA ASN A 64 3.62 8.87 1.18
C ASN A 64 2.40 8.91 0.26
N THR A 65 2.20 7.89 -0.59
CA THR A 65 1.06 7.85 -1.50
C THR A 65 -0.27 7.89 -0.74
N PHE A 66 -0.41 7.12 0.34
CA PHE A 66 -1.61 7.14 1.17
C PHE A 66 -1.81 8.50 1.85
N ILE A 67 -0.75 9.12 2.37
CA ILE A 67 -0.77 10.46 2.98
C ILE A 67 -1.23 11.49 1.95
N GLN A 68 -0.67 11.48 0.74
CA GLN A 68 -1.01 12.46 -0.28
C GLN A 68 -2.46 12.29 -0.80
N ILE A 69 -2.98 11.06 -0.88
CA ILE A 69 -4.40 10.82 -1.19
C ILE A 69 -5.31 11.35 -0.08
N ARG A 70 -4.93 11.20 1.18
CA ARG A 70 -5.69 11.73 2.30
C ARG A 70 -5.73 13.26 2.29
N ASP A 71 -4.57 13.88 2.10
CA ASP A 71 -4.38 15.31 2.39
C ASP A 71 -4.42 16.20 1.13
N ASN A 72 -3.98 15.69 -0.02
CA ASN A 72 -3.71 16.48 -1.24
C ASN A 72 -4.25 15.81 -2.51
N LEU A 73 -5.38 15.09 -2.42
CA LEU A 73 -5.92 14.29 -3.53
C LEU A 73 -6.08 15.08 -4.83
N ASP A 74 -6.56 16.34 -4.73
CA ASP A 74 -6.82 17.17 -5.91
C ASP A 74 -5.52 17.41 -6.69
N LEU A 75 -4.43 17.77 -5.99
CA LEU A 75 -3.12 18.01 -6.59
C LEU A 75 -2.50 16.72 -7.17
N VAL A 76 -2.67 15.60 -6.48
CA VAL A 76 -2.25 14.28 -7.00
C VAL A 76 -3.00 13.92 -8.27
N THR A 77 -4.31 14.19 -8.29
CA THR A 77 -5.18 13.91 -9.45
C THR A 77 -4.85 14.81 -10.64
N GLU A 78 -4.60 16.10 -10.42
CA GLU A 78 -4.14 17.03 -11.45
C GLU A 78 -2.84 16.51 -12.08
N LYS A 79 -1.87 16.14 -11.25
CA LYS A 79 -0.59 15.60 -11.72
C LYS A 79 -0.75 14.29 -12.49
N LEU A 80 -1.61 13.39 -12.04
CA LEU A 80 -1.91 12.14 -12.75
C LEU A 80 -2.48 12.38 -14.16
N LYS A 81 -3.33 13.39 -14.32
CA LYS A 81 -3.93 13.75 -15.61
C LYS A 81 -2.93 14.30 -16.62
N GLU A 82 -1.79 14.82 -16.18
CA GLU A 82 -0.70 15.28 -17.06
C GLU A 82 0.05 14.10 -17.71
N TYR A 83 0.01 12.92 -17.11
CA TYR A 83 0.77 11.77 -17.57
C TYR A 83 0.08 11.09 -18.76
N LYS A 84 0.79 10.97 -19.88
CA LYS A 84 0.34 10.19 -21.04
C LYS A 84 0.42 8.69 -20.71
N THR A 85 -0.47 7.91 -21.34
CA THR A 85 -0.66 6.48 -21.02
C THR A 85 -0.01 5.52 -22.02
N ASP A 86 0.76 6.06 -22.98
CA ASP A 86 1.51 5.28 -23.95
C ASP A 86 2.78 4.65 -23.35
N LYS A 87 3.36 3.69 -24.08
CA LYS A 87 4.53 2.93 -23.64
C LYS A 87 5.78 3.81 -23.46
N GLU A 88 6.00 4.75 -24.36
CA GLU A 88 7.16 5.65 -24.34
C GLU A 88 7.10 6.53 -23.08
N SER A 89 5.96 7.16 -22.85
CA SER A 89 5.71 8.00 -21.67
C SER A 89 5.84 7.21 -20.37
N TYR A 90 5.37 5.94 -20.36
CA TYR A 90 5.55 5.08 -19.19
C TYR A 90 7.03 4.93 -18.81
N TYR A 91 7.90 4.66 -19.79
CA TYR A 91 9.32 4.49 -19.48
C TYR A 91 10.01 5.80 -19.09
N GLU A 92 9.56 6.94 -19.62
CA GLU A 92 10.07 8.25 -19.18
C GLU A 92 9.64 8.56 -17.75
N ILE A 93 8.36 8.38 -17.39
CA ILE A 93 7.86 8.57 -16.03
C ILE A 93 8.54 7.60 -15.06
N ARG A 94 8.78 6.35 -15.47
CA ARG A 94 9.47 5.37 -14.66
C ARG A 94 10.89 5.79 -14.27
N LYS A 95 11.61 6.52 -15.14
CA LYS A 95 12.98 7.02 -14.88
C LYS A 95 13.01 8.25 -13.95
N GLN A 96 11.90 8.94 -13.80
CA GLN A 96 11.84 10.13 -12.95
C GLN A 96 12.09 9.78 -11.49
N GLU A 97 12.72 10.71 -10.78
CA GLU A 97 12.96 10.65 -9.33
C GLU A 97 12.47 11.96 -8.72
N PRO A 98 11.15 12.19 -8.65
CA PRO A 98 10.62 13.47 -8.16
C PRO A 98 10.95 13.65 -6.68
N VAL A 99 11.31 14.88 -6.31
CA VAL A 99 11.57 15.28 -4.91
C VAL A 99 10.26 15.71 -4.23
N ASN A 100 9.32 16.25 -4.99
CA ASN A 100 8.03 16.68 -4.48
C ASN A 100 7.15 15.47 -4.11
N LEU A 101 6.61 15.45 -2.89
CA LEU A 101 5.84 14.32 -2.36
C LEU A 101 4.54 14.04 -3.13
N ILE A 102 3.88 15.08 -3.67
CA ILE A 102 2.68 14.95 -4.51
C ILE A 102 3.03 14.28 -5.84
N GLU A 103 4.14 14.70 -6.46
CA GLU A 103 4.62 14.10 -7.71
C GLU A 103 5.09 12.65 -7.50
N GLN A 104 5.69 12.34 -6.35
CA GLN A 104 6.03 10.96 -5.98
C GLN A 104 4.78 10.10 -5.90
N ALA A 105 3.73 10.57 -5.21
CA ALA A 105 2.47 9.86 -5.07
C ALA A 105 1.77 9.65 -6.42
N ALA A 106 1.71 10.69 -7.25
CA ALA A 106 1.13 10.59 -8.60
C ALA A 106 1.91 9.59 -9.46
N ARG A 107 3.25 9.65 -9.45
CA ARG A 107 4.11 8.69 -10.15
C ARG A 107 3.90 7.26 -9.65
N PHE A 108 3.83 7.06 -8.33
CA PHE A 108 3.59 5.75 -7.73
C PHE A 108 2.27 5.15 -8.21
N LEU A 109 1.17 5.91 -8.15
CA LEU A 109 -0.14 5.50 -8.64
C LEU A 109 -0.12 5.15 -10.12
N TYR A 110 0.49 6.01 -10.93
CA TYR A 110 0.63 5.79 -12.37
C TYR A 110 1.38 4.49 -12.68
N LEU A 111 2.55 4.28 -12.06
CA LEU A 111 3.34 3.08 -12.26
C LEU A 111 2.63 1.83 -11.77
N ASN A 112 1.98 1.88 -10.61
CA ASN A 112 1.20 0.76 -10.10
C ASN A 112 0.03 0.40 -11.04
N PHE A 113 -0.61 1.39 -11.66
CA PHE A 113 -1.73 1.15 -12.55
C PHE A 113 -1.30 0.60 -13.91
N TYR A 114 -0.26 1.16 -14.53
CA TYR A 114 0.16 0.85 -15.92
C TYR A 114 1.28 -0.18 -16.01
N SER A 115 1.87 -0.61 -14.92
CA SER A 115 2.89 -1.67 -14.91
C SER A 115 2.29 -3.05 -15.19
N PHE A 116 3.14 -3.97 -15.63
CA PHE A 116 2.79 -5.36 -15.85
C PHE A 116 2.18 -5.97 -14.57
N ASN A 117 0.95 -6.44 -14.67
CA ASN A 117 0.13 -6.97 -13.58
C ASN A 117 -0.07 -6.03 -12.38
N GLY A 118 0.30 -4.76 -12.47
CA GLY A 118 0.24 -3.81 -11.34
C GLY A 118 1.18 -4.17 -10.21
N ILE A 119 2.27 -4.89 -10.49
CA ILE A 119 3.25 -5.30 -9.48
C ILE A 119 4.09 -4.09 -9.10
N TYR A 120 4.31 -3.87 -7.80
CA TYR A 120 5.38 -3.00 -7.31
C TYR A 120 6.65 -3.82 -7.11
N ARG A 121 7.74 -3.42 -7.72
CA ARG A 121 9.05 -4.06 -7.55
C ARG A 121 10.16 -3.05 -7.80
N VAL A 122 11.18 -3.10 -6.96
CA VAL A 122 12.40 -2.30 -7.10
C VAL A 122 13.63 -3.20 -7.35
N ASN A 123 14.65 -2.66 -7.98
CA ASN A 123 15.94 -3.31 -8.11
C ASN A 123 16.80 -3.13 -6.84
N SER A 124 18.01 -3.69 -6.82
CA SER A 124 18.96 -3.56 -5.69
C SER A 124 19.39 -2.12 -5.36
N LYS A 125 19.08 -1.15 -6.25
CA LYS A 125 19.32 0.28 -6.04
C LYS A 125 18.06 1.02 -5.56
N GLY A 126 16.99 0.31 -5.21
CA GLY A 126 15.70 0.90 -4.80
C GLY A 126 14.88 1.50 -5.94
N LYS A 127 15.29 1.34 -7.22
CA LYS A 127 14.56 1.94 -8.34
C LYS A 127 13.50 0.99 -8.89
N PHE A 128 12.29 1.53 -9.12
CA PHE A 128 11.20 0.78 -9.73
C PHE A 128 11.58 0.21 -11.10
N ASN A 129 11.36 -1.09 -11.32
CA ASN A 129 11.89 -1.79 -12.50
C ASN A 129 10.88 -2.67 -13.25
N VAL A 130 9.58 -2.54 -12.97
CA VAL A 130 8.54 -3.32 -13.66
C VAL A 130 8.32 -2.78 -15.08
N PRO A 131 8.14 -3.65 -16.09
CA PRO A 131 7.86 -3.22 -17.45
C PRO A 131 6.43 -2.69 -17.61
N TYR A 132 6.18 -2.00 -18.72
CA TYR A 132 4.84 -1.56 -19.12
C TYR A 132 3.89 -2.74 -19.32
N GLY A 133 2.68 -2.63 -18.77
CA GLY A 133 1.70 -3.73 -18.74
C GLY A 133 0.67 -3.72 -19.86
N CYS A 134 0.76 -2.79 -20.81
CA CYS A 134 -0.20 -2.64 -21.91
C CYS A 134 -1.67 -2.54 -21.44
N ARG A 135 -1.90 -1.99 -20.25
CA ARG A 135 -3.25 -1.86 -19.72
C ARG A 135 -4.00 -0.76 -20.46
N SER A 136 -5.14 -1.12 -21.04
CA SER A 136 -6.12 -0.17 -21.56
C SER A 136 -7.05 0.28 -20.44
N GLY A 137 -7.46 1.55 -20.46
CA GLY A 137 -8.41 2.14 -19.53
C GLY A 137 -7.83 3.32 -18.75
N GLU A 138 -8.74 4.12 -18.24
CA GLU A 138 -8.42 5.32 -17.45
C GLU A 138 -8.40 4.99 -15.96
N PHE A 139 -7.71 5.84 -15.23
CA PHE A 139 -7.69 5.80 -13.77
C PHE A 139 -9.06 6.19 -13.23
N ASN A 140 -9.58 5.42 -12.27
CA ASN A 140 -10.87 5.74 -11.65
C ASN A 140 -10.68 6.75 -10.53
N TYR A 141 -10.84 8.03 -10.84
CA TYR A 141 -10.66 9.14 -9.91
C TYR A 141 -11.76 9.19 -8.84
N ASP A 142 -13.02 8.85 -9.17
CA ASP A 142 -14.13 8.85 -8.20
C ASP A 142 -13.89 7.86 -7.07
N ARG A 143 -13.18 6.77 -7.37
CA ARG A 143 -12.79 5.81 -6.35
C ARG A 143 -11.82 6.40 -5.33
N LEU A 144 -10.91 7.28 -5.75
CA LEU A 144 -9.96 7.92 -4.85
C LEU A 144 -10.65 8.85 -3.84
N GLU A 145 -11.76 9.49 -4.21
CA GLU A 145 -12.56 10.29 -3.27
C GLU A 145 -13.14 9.43 -2.12
N GLY A 146 -13.68 8.26 -2.45
CA GLY A 146 -14.15 7.32 -1.43
C GLY A 146 -13.03 6.85 -0.50
N ILE A 147 -11.81 6.64 -1.05
CA ILE A 147 -10.61 6.29 -0.31
C ILE A 147 -10.18 7.44 0.61
N ARG A 148 -10.11 8.68 0.10
CA ARG A 148 -9.81 9.89 0.88
C ARG A 148 -10.70 9.99 2.12
N GLY A 149 -12.00 9.80 1.94
CA GLY A 149 -12.96 9.86 3.04
C GLY A 149 -12.66 8.84 4.16
N LYS A 150 -12.32 7.59 3.80
CA LYS A 150 -11.94 6.57 4.79
C LYS A 150 -10.60 6.85 5.47
N LEU A 151 -9.66 7.44 4.78
CA LEU A 151 -8.33 7.75 5.33
C LEU A 151 -8.33 8.88 6.37
N GLN A 152 -9.41 9.67 6.48
CA GLN A 152 -9.47 10.81 7.43
C GLN A 152 -9.32 10.40 8.89
N ILE A 153 -9.65 9.17 9.25
CA ILE A 153 -9.46 8.63 10.60
C ILE A 153 -8.10 7.98 10.82
N ALA A 154 -7.27 7.91 9.76
CA ALA A 154 -6.01 7.17 9.80
C ALA A 154 -4.80 8.10 10.04
N GLU A 155 -3.99 7.77 11.01
CA GLU A 155 -2.59 8.18 11.09
C GLU A 155 -1.75 7.24 10.24
N ILE A 156 -0.99 7.79 9.29
CA ILE A 156 -0.24 7.01 8.32
C ILE A 156 1.23 7.39 8.40
N ALA A 157 2.12 6.40 8.44
CA ALA A 157 3.55 6.67 8.53
C ALA A 157 4.42 5.60 7.85
N GLU A 158 5.58 6.02 7.36
CA GLU A 158 6.70 5.12 7.10
C GLU A 158 7.32 4.73 8.44
N ARG A 159 7.16 3.47 8.84
CA ARG A 159 7.69 2.97 10.13
C ARG A 159 8.03 1.48 10.05
N ASP A 160 9.06 1.10 10.76
CA ASP A 160 9.30 -0.32 11.10
C ASP A 160 8.16 -0.83 11.99
N PHE A 161 7.73 -2.06 11.76
CA PHE A 161 6.60 -2.66 12.50
C PHE A 161 6.85 -2.71 14.01
N GLY A 162 8.10 -2.83 14.46
CA GLY A 162 8.45 -2.85 15.89
C GLY A 162 8.05 -1.58 16.62
N ALA A 163 7.96 -0.44 15.93
CA ALA A 163 7.51 0.82 16.50
C ALA A 163 6.02 0.82 16.90
N CYS A 164 5.21 -0.15 16.41
CA CYS A 164 3.79 -0.22 16.77
C CYS A 164 3.57 -0.44 18.28
N ARG A 165 4.55 -1.00 18.98
CA ARG A 165 4.48 -1.20 20.44
C ARG A 165 4.30 0.09 21.23
N GLU A 166 4.70 1.24 20.65
CA GLU A 166 4.63 2.54 21.32
C GLU A 166 3.21 3.10 21.40
N TYR A 167 2.30 2.63 20.51
CA TYR A 167 0.93 3.15 20.40
C TYR A 167 -0.17 2.09 20.42
N ILE A 168 0.18 0.81 20.66
CA ILE A 168 -0.81 -0.25 20.93
C ILE A 168 -1.20 -0.19 22.39
N HIS A 169 -2.51 -0.18 22.65
CA HIS A 169 -3.08 -0.22 23.99
C HIS A 169 -4.07 -1.36 24.15
N GLU A 170 -4.37 -1.71 25.39
CA GLU A 170 -5.38 -2.70 25.71
C GLU A 170 -6.74 -2.33 25.10
N GLY A 171 -7.37 -3.29 24.44
CA GLY A 171 -8.64 -3.10 23.74
C GLY A 171 -8.51 -2.62 22.28
N ASP A 172 -7.30 -2.44 21.76
CA ASP A 172 -7.09 -2.15 20.34
C ASP A 172 -7.14 -3.42 19.49
N LEU A 173 -7.59 -3.29 18.23
CA LEU A 173 -7.53 -4.35 17.22
C LEU A 173 -6.27 -4.21 16.40
N VAL A 174 -5.39 -5.19 16.48
CA VAL A 174 -4.14 -5.23 15.70
C VAL A 174 -4.23 -6.29 14.62
N PHE A 175 -4.01 -5.88 13.35
CA PHE A 175 -3.90 -6.79 12.22
C PHE A 175 -2.46 -6.87 11.73
N LEU A 176 -1.84 -8.06 11.87
CA LEU A 176 -0.46 -8.32 11.48
C LEU A 176 -0.42 -9.25 10.26
N ASP A 177 0.15 -8.77 9.17
CA ASP A 177 0.38 -9.52 7.94
C ASP A 177 1.84 -9.33 7.47
N PRO A 178 2.81 -9.86 8.22
CA PRO A 178 4.22 -9.72 7.87
C PRO A 178 4.55 -10.46 6.57
N PRO A 179 5.57 -10.01 5.82
CA PRO A 179 6.12 -10.77 4.70
C PRO A 179 6.56 -12.16 5.18
N TYR A 180 6.37 -13.16 4.32
CA TYR A 180 6.82 -14.52 4.65
C TYR A 180 8.34 -14.62 4.46
N ALA A 181 9.07 -14.98 5.51
CA ALA A 181 10.48 -15.30 5.39
C ALA A 181 10.66 -16.60 4.58
N VAL A 182 11.44 -16.55 3.51
CA VAL A 182 11.75 -17.73 2.71
C VAL A 182 13.02 -18.37 3.28
N SER A 183 12.93 -19.62 3.74
CA SER A 183 14.12 -20.38 4.09
C SER A 183 14.97 -20.60 2.84
N SER A 184 16.26 -20.32 2.92
CA SER A 184 17.25 -20.19 1.83
C SER A 184 17.56 -21.47 1.04
N LYS A 185 16.62 -22.38 0.81
CA LYS A 185 16.88 -23.66 0.13
C LYS A 185 16.31 -23.81 -1.28
N SER A 186 15.66 -22.79 -1.84
CA SER A 186 15.23 -22.84 -3.24
C SER A 186 15.58 -21.53 -3.95
N SER A 187 16.54 -21.59 -4.85
CA SER A 187 17.05 -20.47 -5.65
C SER A 187 16.07 -19.88 -6.67
N ASP A 188 14.86 -20.42 -6.79
CA ASP A 188 13.96 -20.08 -7.89
C ASP A 188 12.71 -19.23 -7.50
N ASN A 189 12.50 -18.91 -6.22
CA ASN A 189 11.26 -18.24 -5.78
C ASN A 189 11.45 -16.83 -5.19
N ASN A 190 12.53 -16.13 -5.50
CA ASN A 190 12.82 -14.77 -5.01
C ASN A 190 11.90 -13.66 -5.58
N ILE A 191 10.80 -13.99 -6.23
CA ILE A 191 9.91 -13.00 -6.90
C ILE A 191 9.09 -12.20 -5.91
N PHE A 192 8.82 -12.69 -4.71
CA PHE A 192 7.89 -12.06 -3.75
C PHE A 192 8.53 -11.13 -2.71
N ILE A 193 9.85 -11.01 -2.66
CA ILE A 193 10.56 -10.31 -1.56
C ILE A 193 11.07 -8.92 -1.97
N ALA A 194 10.89 -8.51 -3.22
CA ALA A 194 11.49 -7.29 -3.77
C ALA A 194 10.66 -6.00 -3.53
N TYR A 195 9.91 -5.92 -2.41
CA TYR A 195 9.18 -4.70 -2.02
C TYR A 195 10.05 -3.68 -1.31
N ASN A 196 11.15 -4.12 -0.74
CA ASN A 196 12.13 -3.30 -0.06
C ASN A 196 13.55 -3.72 -0.43
N PRO A 197 14.51 -2.80 -0.38
CA PRO A 197 15.93 -3.11 -0.52
C PRO A 197 16.45 -4.05 0.58
N THR A 198 15.83 -4.01 1.77
CA THR A 198 16.12 -4.90 2.90
C THR A 198 15.10 -6.02 2.98
N LEU A 199 15.57 -7.26 2.97
CA LEU A 199 14.72 -8.45 3.07
C LEU A 199 14.23 -8.63 4.51
N PHE A 200 12.95 -8.97 4.67
CA PHE A 200 12.39 -9.43 5.95
C PHE A 200 13.02 -10.79 6.30
N SER A 201 13.76 -10.84 7.39
CA SER A 201 14.55 -11.98 7.82
C SER A 201 13.82 -12.90 8.79
N LEU A 202 14.40 -14.06 9.08
CA LEU A 202 13.91 -14.94 10.16
C LEU A 202 14.02 -14.26 11.54
N ASP A 203 15.04 -13.42 11.74
CA ASP A 203 15.20 -12.66 12.98
C ASP A 203 14.09 -11.61 13.14
N ASP A 204 13.65 -11.01 12.03
CA ASP A 204 12.52 -10.08 12.05
C ASP A 204 11.20 -10.80 12.41
N GLN A 205 11.05 -12.07 12.07
CA GLN A 205 9.88 -12.87 12.48
C GLN A 205 9.86 -13.20 13.98
N GLN A 206 11.00 -13.12 14.65
CA GLN A 206 11.11 -13.39 16.10
C GLN A 206 10.94 -12.13 16.94
N ARG A 207 10.97 -10.96 16.36
CA ARG A 207 10.74 -9.64 16.99
C ARG A 207 9.28 -9.39 17.28
#